data_9f0e31f01baedd14bef450545f5b0fea
#
_entry.id   9f0e31f01baedd14bef450545f5b0fea
#
_cell.length_a   1.000
_cell.length_b   1.000
_cell.length_c   1.000
_cell.angle_alpha   90.00
_cell.angle_beta   90.00
_cell.angle_gamma   90.00
#
_symmetry.space_group_name_H-M   'P 1'
#
loop_
_entity.id
_entity.type
_entity.pdbx_description
1 polymer ?
#
loop_
_entity_poly.entity_id
_entity_poly.type
_entity_poly.pdbx_seq_one_letter_code
_entity_poly.pdbx_strand_id
1 'polypeptide(L)'
;MFSSPQDNRLANFIVKEFSDQADHPFEKYPDYLSFRVDGKWYALFFPLKGEKLALSGEKASLVYDVVNIKVDPRHMDKLLDLDGIYPSYHMSKKTWISLVLDETIPDQTIFELIRGS
;
A
#
# COMPACT_ATOMS: atom_id res chain seq x y z
N MET A 1 -12.30 4.45 -9.94
CA MET A 1 -11.22 4.64 -9.02
C MET A 1 -10.28 3.44 -9.05
N PHE A 2 -10.19 2.62 -8.00
CA PHE A 2 -9.38 1.41 -8.02
C PHE A 2 -10.18 0.25 -8.56
N SER A 3 -9.52 -0.64 -9.31
CA SER A 3 -10.18 -1.77 -9.94
C SER A 3 -10.11 -3.05 -9.09
N SER A 4 -9.21 -3.12 -8.13
CA SER A 4 -9.01 -4.30 -7.29
C SER A 4 -10.06 -4.38 -6.19
N PRO A 5 -10.73 -5.54 -6.00
CA PRO A 5 -11.63 -5.70 -4.86
C PRO A 5 -10.94 -5.51 -3.51
N GLN A 6 -9.70 -5.98 -3.38
CA GLN A 6 -8.95 -5.85 -2.14
C GLN A 6 -8.64 -4.38 -1.82
N ASP A 7 -8.32 -3.60 -2.85
CA ASP A 7 -8.08 -2.16 -2.72
C ASP A 7 -9.31 -1.48 -2.10
N ASN A 8 -10.49 -1.75 -2.67
CA ASN A 8 -11.73 -1.17 -2.16
C ASN A 8 -12.04 -1.59 -0.73
N ARG A 9 -11.84 -2.85 -0.41
CA ARG A 9 -12.07 -3.36 0.96
C ARG A 9 -11.15 -2.67 1.95
N LEU A 10 -9.88 -2.49 1.59
CA LEU A 10 -8.90 -1.88 2.46
C LEU A 10 -9.18 -0.39 2.68
N ALA A 11 -9.51 0.34 1.61
CA ALA A 11 -9.86 1.75 1.72
C ALA A 11 -11.10 1.94 2.62
N ASN A 12 -12.13 1.10 2.45
CA ASN A 12 -13.32 1.13 3.29
C ASN A 12 -13.00 0.82 4.75
N PHE A 13 -12.09 -0.13 4.99
CA PHE A 13 -11.64 -0.46 6.33
C PHE A 13 -11.03 0.77 7.03
N ILE A 14 -10.14 1.48 6.34
CA ILE A 14 -9.49 2.66 6.91
C ILE A 14 -10.51 3.74 7.26
N VAL A 15 -11.45 4.01 6.36
CA VAL A 15 -12.48 5.02 6.60
C VAL A 15 -13.33 4.68 7.83
N LYS A 16 -13.70 3.41 7.98
CA LYS A 16 -14.55 2.97 9.11
C LYS A 16 -13.78 2.89 10.42
N GLU A 17 -12.57 2.31 10.39
CA GLU A 17 -11.80 2.03 11.61
C GLU A 17 -11.24 3.31 12.22
N PHE A 18 -10.76 4.22 11.39
CA PHE A 18 -10.05 5.41 11.85
C PHE A 18 -10.85 6.69 11.64
N SER A 19 -12.04 6.60 11.06
CA SER A 19 -12.87 7.75 10.70
C SER A 19 -12.13 8.77 9.84
N ASP A 20 -11.15 8.31 9.08
CA ASP A 20 -10.35 9.14 8.21
C ASP A 20 -10.99 9.30 6.84
N GLN A 21 -10.71 10.42 6.21
CA GLN A 21 -11.10 10.66 4.83
C GLN A 21 -9.88 10.55 3.92
N ALA A 22 -10.09 9.99 2.73
CA ALA A 22 -9.03 9.89 1.75
C ALA A 22 -8.74 11.26 1.14
N ASP A 23 -7.46 11.55 0.93
CA ASP A 23 -6.99 12.72 0.20
C ASP A 23 -6.46 12.29 -1.16
N HIS A 24 -6.53 13.22 -2.13
CA HIS A 24 -5.90 13.06 -3.43
C HIS A 24 -4.67 13.99 -3.47
N PRO A 25 -3.48 13.48 -3.05
CA PRO A 25 -2.33 14.35 -2.82
C PRO A 25 -1.67 14.88 -4.08
N PHE A 26 -1.95 14.28 -5.23
CA PHE A 26 -1.31 14.66 -6.49
C PHE A 26 -2.35 14.97 -7.57
N GLU A 27 -2.39 16.20 -8.04
CA GLU A 27 -3.32 16.60 -9.11
C GLU A 27 -3.08 15.81 -10.39
N LYS A 28 -1.83 15.53 -10.73
CA LYS A 28 -1.46 14.76 -11.92
C LYS A 28 -1.87 13.29 -11.83
N TYR A 29 -2.11 12.79 -10.64
CA TYR A 29 -2.40 11.38 -10.40
C TYR A 29 -3.66 11.27 -9.54
N PRO A 30 -4.84 11.49 -10.15
CA PRO A 30 -6.10 11.46 -9.38
C PRO A 30 -6.43 10.10 -8.78
N ASP A 31 -5.79 9.03 -9.27
CA ASP A 31 -5.98 7.67 -8.74
C ASP A 31 -5.18 7.40 -7.46
N TYR A 32 -4.31 8.34 -7.07
CA TYR A 32 -3.57 8.20 -5.82
C TYR A 32 -4.46 8.65 -4.66
N LEU A 33 -4.55 7.82 -3.62
CA LEU A 33 -5.25 8.15 -2.39
C LEU A 33 -4.29 8.10 -1.22
N SER A 34 -4.37 9.06 -0.33
CA SER A 34 -3.57 9.05 0.89
C SER A 34 -4.43 9.19 2.12
N PHE A 35 -3.95 8.63 3.22
CA PHE A 35 -4.56 8.75 4.55
C PHE A 35 -3.51 9.26 5.52
N ARG A 36 -3.92 10.20 6.38
CA ARG A 36 -3.02 10.88 7.31
C ARG A 36 -3.54 10.81 8.73
N VAL A 37 -2.61 10.79 9.68
CA VAL A 37 -2.89 11.03 11.08
C VAL A 37 -1.98 12.14 11.57
N ASP A 38 -2.53 13.16 12.20
CA ASP A 38 -1.78 14.35 12.64
C ASP A 38 -0.97 14.99 11.52
N GLY A 39 -1.53 15.03 10.31
CA GLY A 39 -0.89 15.60 9.13
C GLY A 39 0.16 14.74 8.47
N LYS A 40 0.43 13.56 9.00
CA LYS A 40 1.46 12.65 8.45
C LYS A 40 0.80 11.46 7.76
N TRP A 41 1.31 11.10 6.58
CA TRP A 41 0.85 9.95 5.84
C TRP A 41 1.18 8.66 6.59
N TYR A 42 0.26 7.70 6.58
CA TYR A 42 0.51 6.34 7.04
C TYR A 42 0.10 5.30 5.99
N ALA A 43 -0.69 5.67 5.00
CA ALA A 43 -1.05 4.80 3.89
C ALA A 43 -1.21 5.63 2.62
N LEU A 44 -0.65 5.13 1.51
CA LEU A 44 -0.74 5.76 0.20
C LEU A 44 -1.09 4.68 -0.82
N PHE A 45 -2.24 4.83 -1.49
CA PHE A 45 -2.73 3.89 -2.50
C PHE A 45 -2.43 4.44 -3.89
N PHE A 46 -1.92 3.59 -4.78
CA PHE A 46 -1.64 3.98 -6.16
C PHE A 46 -1.49 2.77 -7.07
N PRO A 47 -1.72 2.94 -8.40
CA PRO A 47 -1.42 1.89 -9.36
C PRO A 47 0.08 1.88 -9.69
N LEU A 48 0.66 0.70 -9.93
CA LEU A 48 2.08 0.57 -10.22
C LEU A 48 2.34 -0.64 -11.11
N LYS A 49 3.19 -0.47 -12.12
CA LYS A 49 3.63 -1.59 -12.95
C LYS A 49 4.56 -2.51 -12.15
N GLY A 50 4.44 -3.82 -12.41
CA GLY A 50 5.24 -4.82 -11.72
C GLY A 50 6.74 -4.62 -11.84
N GLU A 51 7.22 -4.08 -12.98
CA GLU A 51 8.64 -3.81 -13.16
C GLU A 51 9.22 -2.86 -12.13
N LYS A 52 8.38 -1.96 -11.59
CA LYS A 52 8.78 -1.02 -10.54
C LYS A 52 8.96 -1.70 -9.18
N LEU A 53 8.41 -2.91 -9.04
CA LEU A 53 8.57 -3.75 -7.86
C LEU A 53 9.60 -4.85 -8.09
N ALA A 54 10.42 -4.73 -9.14
CA ALA A 54 11.43 -5.71 -9.53
C ALA A 54 10.84 -7.08 -9.94
N LEU A 55 9.58 -7.11 -10.35
CA LEU A 55 8.97 -8.31 -10.91
C LEU A 55 9.46 -8.53 -12.35
N SER A 56 9.48 -9.79 -12.80
CA SER A 56 9.99 -10.16 -14.12
C SER A 56 8.94 -10.89 -14.95
N GLY A 57 9.23 -11.07 -16.23
CA GLY A 57 8.36 -11.78 -17.16
C GLY A 57 7.05 -11.04 -17.38
N GLU A 58 5.96 -11.78 -17.48
CA GLU A 58 4.64 -11.20 -17.71
C GLU A 58 4.19 -10.28 -16.57
N LYS A 59 4.63 -10.57 -15.35
CA LYS A 59 4.26 -9.77 -14.18
C LYS A 59 4.85 -8.35 -14.23
N ALA A 60 5.98 -8.17 -14.92
CA ALA A 60 6.63 -6.86 -15.03
C ALA A 60 5.76 -5.85 -15.79
N SER A 61 4.97 -6.30 -16.75
CA SER A 61 4.12 -5.43 -17.57
C SER A 61 2.72 -5.22 -17.02
N LEU A 62 2.32 -6.00 -16.00
CA LEU A 62 1.00 -5.85 -15.39
C LEU A 62 0.96 -4.64 -14.45
N VAL A 63 -0.20 -4.03 -14.36
CA VAL A 63 -0.43 -2.93 -13.41
C VAL A 63 -1.12 -3.50 -12.19
N TYR A 64 -0.57 -3.23 -11.02
CA TYR A 64 -1.11 -3.66 -9.73
C TYR A 64 -1.62 -2.47 -8.95
N ASP A 65 -2.67 -2.67 -8.17
CA ASP A 65 -3.03 -1.73 -7.13
C ASP A 65 -2.11 -1.98 -5.94
N VAL A 66 -1.50 -0.94 -5.42
CA VAL A 66 -0.48 -1.03 -4.37
C VAL A 66 -0.84 -0.07 -3.24
N VAL A 67 -0.56 -0.48 -2.02
CA VAL A 67 -0.60 0.42 -0.87
C VAL A 67 0.79 0.47 -0.24
N ASN A 68 1.30 1.69 -0.04
CA ASN A 68 2.48 1.92 0.78
C ASN A 68 2.02 2.14 2.21
N ILE A 69 2.64 1.43 3.14
CA ILE A 69 2.33 1.52 4.57
C ILE A 69 3.61 1.81 5.32
N LYS A 70 3.54 2.75 6.26
CA LYS A 70 4.65 3.05 7.16
C LYS A 70 4.73 1.96 8.23
N VAL A 71 5.92 1.45 8.49
CA VAL A 71 6.14 0.36 9.43
C VAL A 71 7.32 0.66 10.35
N ASP A 72 7.39 -0.06 11.46
CA ASP A 72 8.53 -0.01 12.36
C ASP A 72 9.75 -0.64 11.67
N PRO A 73 10.89 0.08 11.55
CA PRO A 73 12.09 -0.47 10.89
C PRO A 73 12.56 -1.79 11.49
N ARG A 74 12.28 -2.05 12.76
CA ARG A 74 12.69 -3.30 13.42
C ARG A 74 12.00 -4.52 12.84
N HIS A 75 10.86 -4.35 12.19
CA HIS A 75 10.09 -5.44 11.60
C HIS A 75 10.32 -5.59 10.10
N MET A 76 11.17 -4.75 9.50
CA MET A 76 11.35 -4.67 8.06
C MET A 76 11.77 -6.00 7.44
N ASP A 77 12.76 -6.66 8.01
CA ASP A 77 13.28 -7.92 7.45
C ASP A 77 12.23 -9.01 7.42
N LYS A 78 11.43 -9.14 8.48
CA LYS A 78 10.36 -10.13 8.55
C LYS A 78 9.27 -9.84 7.54
N LEU A 79 8.92 -8.57 7.38
CA LEU A 79 7.86 -8.17 6.46
C LEU A 79 8.26 -8.41 5.01
N LEU A 80 9.51 -8.10 4.65
CA LEU A 80 10.00 -8.28 3.29
C LEU A 80 10.14 -9.75 2.89
N ASP A 81 10.12 -10.68 3.84
CA ASP A 81 10.10 -12.11 3.55
C ASP A 81 8.72 -12.63 3.14
N LEU A 82 7.67 -11.85 3.35
CA LEU A 82 6.31 -12.27 3.00
C LEU A 82 6.03 -12.01 1.52
N ASP A 83 5.29 -12.95 0.89
CA ASP A 83 4.86 -12.79 -0.48
C ASP A 83 3.95 -11.57 -0.62
N GLY A 84 4.16 -10.80 -1.67
CA GLY A 84 3.33 -9.62 -1.94
C GLY A 84 3.79 -8.35 -1.26
N ILE A 85 4.82 -8.42 -0.41
CA ILE A 85 5.41 -7.26 0.26
C ILE A 85 6.78 -6.97 -0.34
N TYR A 86 7.00 -5.72 -0.71
CA TYR A 86 8.21 -5.29 -1.40
C TYR A 86 8.79 -4.03 -0.75
N PRO A 87 10.10 -3.77 -0.98
CA PRO A 87 10.67 -2.47 -0.58
C PRO A 87 9.87 -1.35 -1.22
N SER A 88 9.64 -0.28 -0.46
CA SER A 88 8.73 0.78 -0.89
C SER A 88 9.18 1.46 -2.18
N TYR A 89 8.21 1.70 -3.06
CA TYR A 89 8.36 2.58 -4.21
C TYR A 89 7.82 3.95 -3.81
N HIS A 90 8.48 5.01 -4.21
CA HIS A 90 8.19 6.43 -3.90
C HIS A 90 8.56 6.90 -2.49
N MET A 91 8.58 6.00 -1.51
CA MET A 91 8.80 6.37 -0.11
C MET A 91 10.14 5.81 0.38
N SER A 92 10.56 6.24 1.58
CA SER A 92 11.79 5.73 2.18
C SER A 92 11.70 4.23 2.44
N LYS A 93 12.66 3.48 1.92
CA LYS A 93 12.72 2.03 2.09
C LYS A 93 13.09 1.60 3.51
N LYS A 94 13.47 2.55 4.37
CA LYS A 94 13.81 2.28 5.76
C LYS A 94 12.59 2.13 6.66
N THR A 95 11.50 2.84 6.33
CA THR A 95 10.31 2.90 7.18
C THR A 95 9.01 2.61 6.45
N TRP A 96 9.07 2.33 5.15
CA TRP A 96 7.89 2.07 4.34
C TRP A 96 8.03 0.77 3.57
N ILE A 97 6.89 0.11 3.33
CA ILE A 97 6.80 -1.07 2.46
C ILE A 97 5.70 -0.86 1.44
N SER A 98 5.81 -1.57 0.31
CA SER A 98 4.77 -1.60 -0.73
C SER A 98 4.10 -2.96 -0.72
N LEU A 99 2.77 -2.98 -0.60
CA LEU A 99 1.97 -4.20 -0.61
C LEU A 99 1.14 -4.25 -1.88
N VAL A 100 1.17 -5.39 -2.56
CA VAL A 100 0.36 -5.62 -3.75
C VAL A 100 -1.03 -6.09 -3.33
N LEU A 101 -2.07 -5.46 -3.89
CA LEU A 101 -3.46 -5.73 -3.52
C LEU A 101 -4.12 -6.64 -4.55
N ASP A 102 -3.59 -7.86 -4.70
CA ASP A 102 -4.05 -8.88 -5.63
C ASP A 102 -4.51 -10.16 -4.91
N GLU A 103 -4.92 -10.05 -3.65
CA GLU A 103 -5.35 -11.15 -2.79
C GLU A 103 -4.19 -12.05 -2.30
N THR A 104 -2.94 -11.75 -2.67
CA THR A 104 -1.78 -12.52 -2.17
C THR A 104 -1.63 -12.39 -0.66
N ILE A 105 -1.80 -11.16 -0.15
CA ILE A 105 -1.71 -10.89 1.28
C ILE A 105 -3.14 -10.88 1.84
N PRO A 106 -3.43 -11.70 2.89
CA PRO A 106 -4.77 -11.67 3.50
C PRO A 106 -5.13 -10.29 4.02
N ASP A 107 -6.40 -9.92 3.89
CA ASP A 107 -6.91 -8.63 4.38
C ASP A 107 -6.56 -8.41 5.84
N GLN A 108 -6.71 -9.43 6.67
CA GLN A 108 -6.45 -9.33 8.11
C GLN A 108 -5.00 -8.93 8.39
N THR A 109 -4.06 -9.46 7.63
CA THR A 109 -2.65 -9.12 7.77
C THR A 109 -2.42 -7.64 7.48
N ILE A 110 -3.04 -7.14 6.40
CA ILE A 110 -2.91 -5.74 6.00
C ILE A 110 -3.56 -4.83 7.06
N PHE A 111 -4.74 -5.21 7.56
CA PHE A 111 -5.44 -4.45 8.61
C PHE A 111 -4.56 -4.31 9.86
N GLU A 112 -3.90 -5.38 10.28
CA GLU A 112 -3.01 -5.37 11.43
C GLU A 112 -1.80 -4.46 11.22
N LEU A 113 -1.22 -4.49 10.01
CA LEU A 113 -0.10 -3.61 9.67
C LEU A 113 -0.51 -2.14 9.73
N ILE A 114 -1.69 -1.81 9.23
CA ILE A 114 -2.18 -0.44 9.25
C ILE A 114 -2.44 0.02 10.69
N ARG A 115 -3.02 -0.84 11.53
CA ARG A 115 -3.26 -0.51 12.94
C ARG A 115 -1.97 -0.23 13.69
N GLY A 116 -0.88 -0.93 13.32
CA GLY A 116 0.42 -0.74 13.95
C GLY A 116 1.26 0.40 13.39
N SER A 117 0.74 1.06 12.38
CA SER A 117 1.46 2.09 11.65
C SER A 117 1.50 3.44 12.39
#